data_903a09ca154c67cefb50d07fc2eaea9f
#
_entry.id   903a09ca154c67cefb50d07fc2eaea9f
#
_cell.length_a   1.000
_cell.length_b   1.000
_cell.length_c   1.000
_cell.angle_alpha   90.00
_cell.angle_beta   90.00
_cell.angle_gamma   90.00
#
_symmetry.space_group_name_H-M   'P 1'
#
loop_
_entity.id
_entity.type
_entity.pdbx_description
1 polymer ?
#
loop_
_entity_poly.entity_id
_entity_poly.type
_entity_poly.pdbx_seq_one_letter_code
_entity_poly.pdbx_strand_id
1 'polypeptide(L)'
;MAKQISIITFTGKLGNLIGYRRNGQHCLRSMPATVRQTAATRRAAQRFGMASKKGALIRHAFSGKLDVNCDSGHINRLTSTLIPSAGFDTGSIANFRFNRHTGTDRFLPLAPRLSRNGILHIPPQVLPTHKGINTLEIKVIAARIDFTTHQVAGTEVATLFVKTGEDFKGAACDVDVPGTGTLIVTLQIRGMQNQIPSGNRKHVAADIIAVQPPQTLPKTTHKQIYQRQHGLKLLSGKISFTASSQPLCPVIQRE
;
A
#
# COMPACT_ATOMS: atom_id res chain seq x y z
N MET A 1 -34.11 10.11 12.77
CA MET A 1 -32.96 10.41 13.64
C MET A 1 -33.24 11.74 14.35
N ALA A 2 -33.11 11.81 15.66
CA ALA A 2 -33.29 13.02 16.43
C ALA A 2 -31.93 13.59 16.85
N LYS A 3 -31.80 14.92 16.87
CA LYS A 3 -30.62 15.61 17.42
C LYS A 3 -30.82 15.77 18.92
N GLN A 4 -29.73 15.61 19.71
CA GLN A 4 -29.76 15.96 21.13
C GLN A 4 -29.50 17.45 21.26
N ILE A 5 -30.52 18.19 21.70
CA ILE A 5 -30.46 19.64 21.86
C ILE A 5 -30.39 20.01 23.35
N SER A 6 -30.40 19.02 24.26
CA SER A 6 -30.39 19.25 25.69
C SER A 6 -29.00 19.67 26.20
N ILE A 7 -28.95 20.28 27.36
CA ILE A 7 -27.73 20.69 28.07
C ILE A 7 -26.81 19.48 28.34
N ILE A 8 -27.41 18.30 28.57
CA ILE A 8 -26.69 17.04 28.77
C ILE A 8 -26.82 16.19 27.53
N THR A 9 -25.70 15.97 26.83
CA THR A 9 -25.60 15.06 25.70
C THR A 9 -24.85 13.80 26.13
N PHE A 10 -25.25 12.62 25.59
CA PHE A 10 -24.59 11.37 25.87
C PHE A 10 -24.25 10.60 24.59
N THR A 11 -23.27 9.74 24.67
CA THR A 11 -22.91 8.75 23.68
C THR A 11 -22.92 7.37 24.33
N GLY A 12 -23.42 6.38 23.60
CA GLY A 12 -23.59 5.02 24.11
C GLY A 12 -25.03 4.59 24.19
N LYS A 13 -25.29 3.49 24.90
CA LYS A 13 -26.62 2.88 25.06
C LYS A 13 -27.25 3.32 26.38
N LEU A 14 -28.48 3.81 26.28
CA LEU A 14 -29.29 4.16 27.44
C LEU A 14 -30.70 3.57 27.24
N GLY A 15 -30.99 2.47 27.92
CA GLY A 15 -32.25 1.72 27.74
C GLY A 15 -32.41 1.26 26.28
N ASN A 16 -33.49 1.69 25.64
CA ASN A 16 -33.79 1.45 24.22
C ASN A 16 -33.29 2.55 23.27
N LEU A 17 -32.52 3.51 23.78
CA LEU A 17 -31.94 4.60 23.00
C LEU A 17 -30.41 4.42 22.84
N ILE A 18 -29.92 4.84 21.67
CA ILE A 18 -28.50 4.90 21.38
C ILE A 18 -28.13 6.34 21.04
N GLY A 19 -27.30 6.95 21.89
CA GLY A 19 -26.66 8.23 21.61
C GLY A 19 -25.36 8.01 20.81
N TYR A 20 -25.14 8.80 19.78
CA TYR A 20 -23.92 8.74 18.96
C TYR A 20 -23.58 10.12 18.39
N ARG A 21 -22.34 10.25 17.93
CA ARG A 21 -21.86 11.49 17.32
C ARG A 21 -21.74 11.32 15.82
N ARG A 22 -22.32 12.24 15.03
CA ARG A 22 -22.23 12.28 13.58
C ARG A 22 -21.93 13.70 13.11
N ASN A 23 -20.83 13.88 12.39
CA ASN A 23 -20.38 15.19 11.91
C ASN A 23 -20.32 16.26 13.03
N GLY A 24 -19.77 15.88 14.19
CA GLY A 24 -19.68 16.76 15.35
C GLY A 24 -20.97 16.93 16.15
N GLN A 25 -22.14 16.52 15.64
CA GLN A 25 -23.43 16.68 16.31
C GLN A 25 -23.83 15.43 17.10
N HIS A 26 -24.39 15.61 18.27
CA HIS A 26 -24.97 14.54 19.08
C HIS A 26 -26.35 14.16 18.52
N CYS A 27 -26.54 12.88 18.25
CA CYS A 27 -27.74 12.31 17.66
C CYS A 27 -28.27 11.18 18.54
N LEU A 28 -29.58 10.95 18.44
CA LEU A 28 -30.29 9.84 19.08
C LEU A 28 -30.96 8.95 18.04
N ARG A 29 -30.97 7.66 18.30
CA ARG A 29 -31.82 6.70 17.58
C ARG A 29 -32.40 5.68 18.57
N SER A 30 -33.56 5.14 18.27
CA SER A 30 -34.06 3.96 18.98
C SER A 30 -33.23 2.73 18.64
N MET A 31 -33.05 1.86 19.60
CA MET A 31 -32.49 0.53 19.38
C MET A 31 -33.60 -0.39 18.87
N PRO A 32 -33.42 -1.06 17.72
CA PRO A 32 -34.41 -2.03 17.26
C PRO A 32 -34.45 -3.22 18.24
N ALA A 33 -35.65 -3.68 18.56
CA ALA A 33 -35.83 -4.83 19.47
C ALA A 33 -35.17 -6.10 18.91
N THR A 34 -35.24 -6.30 17.59
CA THR A 34 -34.56 -7.38 16.89
C THR A 34 -33.98 -6.88 15.57
N VAL A 35 -32.71 -7.23 15.32
CA VAL A 35 -32.06 -6.95 14.03
C VAL A 35 -32.17 -8.21 13.16
N ARG A 36 -33.11 -8.23 12.22
CA ARG A 36 -33.20 -9.30 11.22
C ARG A 36 -32.31 -8.95 10.03
N GLN A 37 -31.21 -9.71 9.87
CA GLN A 37 -30.37 -9.58 8.70
C GLN A 37 -30.99 -10.30 7.50
N THR A 38 -31.21 -9.56 6.40
CA THR A 38 -31.62 -10.17 5.13
C THR A 38 -30.45 -10.98 4.52
N ALA A 39 -30.76 -11.88 3.60
CA ALA A 39 -29.73 -12.62 2.85
C ALA A 39 -28.76 -11.67 2.10
N ALA A 40 -29.27 -10.54 1.59
CA ALA A 40 -28.46 -9.52 0.94
C ALA A 40 -27.49 -8.85 1.93
N THR A 41 -27.97 -8.49 3.13
CA THR A 41 -27.13 -7.89 4.17
C THR A 41 -26.03 -8.85 4.63
N ARG A 42 -26.36 -10.13 4.79
CA ARG A 42 -25.35 -11.16 5.15
C ARG A 42 -24.28 -11.31 4.07
N ARG A 43 -24.68 -11.38 2.78
CA ARG A 43 -23.74 -11.42 1.65
C ARG A 43 -22.84 -10.19 1.58
N ALA A 44 -23.39 -9.00 1.79
CA ALA A 44 -22.63 -7.76 1.83
C ALA A 44 -21.61 -7.75 2.98
N ALA A 45 -22.00 -8.20 4.17
CA ALA A 45 -21.11 -8.32 5.33
C ALA A 45 -19.96 -9.31 5.08
N GLN A 46 -20.25 -10.46 4.43
CA GLN A 46 -19.22 -11.43 4.05
C GLN A 46 -18.21 -10.84 3.06
N ARG A 47 -18.69 -10.16 1.99
CA ARG A 47 -17.82 -9.48 1.02
C ARG A 47 -16.92 -8.44 1.69
N PHE A 48 -17.51 -7.61 2.54
CA PHE A 48 -16.78 -6.62 3.31
C PHE A 48 -15.72 -7.29 4.21
N GLY A 49 -16.08 -8.35 4.92
CA GLY A 49 -15.16 -9.09 5.79
C GLY A 49 -13.96 -9.65 5.03
N MET A 50 -14.18 -10.27 3.85
CA MET A 50 -13.11 -10.77 3.00
C MET A 50 -12.21 -9.64 2.47
N ALA A 51 -12.80 -8.57 1.96
CA ALA A 51 -12.07 -7.40 1.46
C ALA A 51 -11.23 -6.74 2.57
N SER A 52 -11.81 -6.60 3.78
CA SER A 52 -11.15 -6.00 4.93
C SER A 52 -9.93 -6.82 5.39
N LYS A 53 -10.06 -8.16 5.46
CA LYS A 53 -8.95 -9.06 5.81
C LYS A 53 -7.80 -8.95 4.80
N LYS A 54 -8.10 -8.99 3.50
CA LYS A 54 -7.09 -8.82 2.44
C LYS A 54 -6.45 -7.43 2.49
N GLY A 55 -7.25 -6.38 2.64
CA GLY A 55 -6.74 -5.02 2.80
C GLY A 55 -5.84 -4.85 4.02
N ALA A 56 -6.15 -5.53 5.14
CA ALA A 56 -5.29 -5.54 6.32
C ALA A 56 -3.94 -6.20 6.04
N LEU A 57 -3.95 -7.34 5.34
CA LEU A 57 -2.73 -8.08 4.99
C LEU A 57 -1.83 -7.28 4.03
N ILE A 58 -2.43 -6.63 3.02
CA ILE A 58 -1.71 -5.72 2.12
C ILE A 58 -1.04 -4.59 2.91
N ARG A 59 -1.78 -3.91 3.78
CA ARG A 59 -1.20 -2.84 4.62
C ARG A 59 -0.08 -3.36 5.51
N HIS A 60 -0.24 -4.54 6.09
CA HIS A 60 0.79 -5.16 6.92
C HIS A 60 2.08 -5.42 6.14
N ALA A 61 1.98 -5.92 4.90
CA ALA A 61 3.13 -6.18 4.04
C ALA A 61 3.96 -4.91 3.75
N PHE A 62 3.31 -3.76 3.64
CA PHE A 62 3.98 -2.48 3.38
C PHE A 62 4.25 -1.65 4.64
N SER A 63 3.73 -2.05 5.81
CA SER A 63 3.97 -1.36 7.09
C SER A 63 5.46 -1.38 7.43
N GLY A 64 5.99 -0.23 7.84
CA GLY A 64 7.41 -0.07 8.17
C GLY A 64 8.36 -0.03 6.96
N LYS A 65 7.84 -0.21 5.72
CA LYS A 65 8.61 -0.05 4.47
C LYS A 65 8.27 1.25 3.75
N LEU A 66 7.03 1.70 3.88
CA LEU A 66 6.57 2.99 3.37
C LEU A 66 6.95 4.11 4.34
N ASP A 67 7.64 5.14 3.81
CA ASP A 67 7.97 6.38 4.54
C ASP A 67 6.94 7.48 4.26
N VAL A 68 5.71 7.10 3.98
CA VAL A 68 4.60 8.00 3.66
C VAL A 68 3.63 8.05 4.82
N ASN A 69 3.30 9.26 5.27
CA ASN A 69 2.15 9.45 6.12
C ASN A 69 0.87 9.21 5.32
N CYS A 70 0.37 7.99 5.37
CA CYS A 70 -0.89 7.63 4.71
C CYS A 70 -2.02 8.50 5.24
N ASP A 71 -2.92 8.94 4.37
CA ASP A 71 -4.12 9.67 4.81
C ASP A 71 -5.03 8.77 5.67
N SER A 72 -5.80 9.37 6.58
CA SER A 72 -6.68 8.65 7.50
C SER A 72 -7.74 7.77 6.81
N GLY A 73 -8.03 8.06 5.55
CA GLY A 73 -9.01 7.33 4.74
C GLY A 73 -8.43 6.17 3.93
N HIS A 74 -7.09 5.98 3.87
CA HIS A 74 -6.48 4.97 3.01
C HIS A 74 -6.96 3.55 3.28
N ILE A 75 -7.26 3.22 4.55
CA ILE A 75 -7.80 1.91 4.97
C ILE A 75 -9.15 1.64 4.31
N ASN A 76 -10.06 2.62 4.41
CA ASN A 76 -11.40 2.50 3.86
C ASN A 76 -11.37 2.49 2.32
N ARG A 77 -10.51 3.32 1.70
CA ARG A 77 -10.33 3.35 0.24
C ARG A 77 -9.83 2.00 -0.28
N LEU A 78 -8.78 1.42 0.34
CA LEU A 78 -8.25 0.12 -0.06
C LEU A 78 -9.30 -0.99 0.09
N THR A 79 -10.03 -1.01 1.22
CA THR A 79 -11.10 -1.97 1.44
C THR A 79 -12.21 -1.80 0.40
N SER A 80 -12.63 -0.56 0.11
CA SER A 80 -13.67 -0.26 -0.87
C SER A 80 -13.30 -0.72 -2.28
N THR A 81 -12.03 -0.61 -2.66
CA THR A 81 -11.53 -1.10 -3.95
C THR A 81 -11.63 -2.63 -4.07
N LEU A 82 -11.47 -3.36 -2.96
CA LEU A 82 -11.54 -4.82 -2.92
C LEU A 82 -12.97 -5.39 -2.80
N ILE A 83 -13.95 -4.60 -2.33
CA ILE A 83 -15.35 -5.07 -2.10
C ILE A 83 -16.02 -5.59 -3.37
N PRO A 84 -15.93 -4.94 -4.57
CA PRO A 84 -16.65 -5.37 -5.76
C PRO A 84 -16.34 -6.82 -6.16
N SER A 85 -15.07 -7.22 -6.08
CA SER A 85 -14.62 -8.58 -6.38
C SER A 85 -14.69 -9.53 -5.18
N ALA A 86 -15.27 -9.09 -4.05
CA ALA A 86 -15.18 -9.81 -2.77
C ALA A 86 -13.73 -10.17 -2.38
N GLY A 87 -12.76 -9.41 -2.91
CA GLY A 87 -11.34 -9.67 -2.74
C GLY A 87 -10.79 -10.83 -3.59
N PHE A 88 -11.57 -11.45 -4.48
CA PHE A 88 -11.05 -12.51 -5.38
C PHE A 88 -10.12 -11.93 -6.44
N ASP A 89 -10.48 -10.79 -7.01
CA ASP A 89 -9.62 -10.05 -7.92
C ASP A 89 -8.81 -9.00 -7.15
N THR A 90 -7.54 -9.27 -6.95
CA THR A 90 -6.60 -8.32 -6.35
C THR A 90 -6.04 -7.33 -7.36
N GLY A 91 -6.21 -7.57 -8.65
CA GLY A 91 -5.80 -6.64 -9.71
C GLY A 91 -6.48 -5.28 -9.60
N SER A 92 -7.68 -5.24 -9.00
CA SER A 92 -8.44 -4.01 -8.76
C SER A 92 -7.70 -2.95 -7.91
N ILE A 93 -6.66 -3.33 -7.15
CA ILE A 93 -5.85 -2.38 -6.39
C ILE A 93 -4.68 -1.78 -7.20
N ALA A 94 -4.48 -2.17 -8.45
CA ALA A 94 -3.52 -1.49 -9.31
C ALA A 94 -3.86 0.01 -9.39
N ASN A 95 -2.83 0.86 -9.33
CA ASN A 95 -2.95 2.32 -9.24
C ASN A 95 -3.57 2.84 -7.92
N PHE A 96 -3.68 2.01 -6.88
CA PHE A 96 -4.10 2.48 -5.57
C PHE A 96 -3.05 3.42 -4.97
N ARG A 97 -3.48 4.63 -4.55
CA ARG A 97 -2.62 5.65 -3.93
C ARG A 97 -2.72 5.57 -2.41
N PHE A 98 -1.59 5.33 -1.73
CA PHE A 98 -1.51 5.43 -0.27
C PHE A 98 -1.63 6.88 0.20
N ASN A 99 -1.07 7.83 -0.57
CA ASN A 99 -1.27 9.26 -0.38
C ASN A 99 -2.25 9.78 -1.44
N ARG A 100 -3.48 10.13 -1.04
CA ARG A 100 -4.50 10.63 -1.98
C ARG A 100 -4.16 11.99 -2.62
N HIS A 101 -3.22 12.74 -2.01
CA HIS A 101 -2.92 14.11 -2.45
C HIS A 101 -1.94 14.17 -3.62
N THR A 102 -1.12 13.13 -3.79
CA THR A 102 -0.08 13.11 -4.81
C THR A 102 0.14 11.69 -5.28
N GLY A 103 0.11 11.47 -6.58
CA GLY A 103 0.48 10.21 -7.21
C GLY A 103 1.91 10.26 -7.77
N THR A 104 2.42 9.08 -8.12
CA THR A 104 3.75 8.91 -8.72
C THR A 104 3.86 9.56 -10.10
N ASP A 105 2.74 9.73 -10.80
CA ASP A 105 2.60 10.44 -12.08
C ASP A 105 3.07 11.89 -12.03
N ARG A 106 3.03 12.52 -10.86
CA ARG A 106 3.56 13.88 -10.67
C ARG A 106 5.07 13.96 -10.84
N PHE A 107 5.79 12.91 -10.50
CA PHE A 107 7.27 12.89 -10.49
C PHE A 107 7.83 12.12 -11.68
N LEU A 108 7.10 11.10 -12.14
CA LEU A 108 7.44 10.27 -13.29
C LEU A 108 6.33 10.38 -14.34
N PRO A 109 6.48 11.28 -15.33
CA PRO A 109 5.51 11.43 -16.42
C PRO A 109 5.25 10.14 -17.19
N LEU A 110 6.31 9.32 -17.37
CA LEU A 110 6.18 8.00 -17.99
C LEU A 110 6.08 6.94 -16.89
N ALA A 111 4.96 6.21 -16.89
CA ALA A 111 4.68 5.20 -15.89
C ALA A 111 5.64 4.00 -15.95
N PRO A 112 6.12 3.50 -14.82
CA PRO A 112 6.88 2.27 -14.74
C PRO A 112 6.05 1.07 -15.22
N ARG A 113 6.73 0.04 -15.76
CA ARG A 113 6.09 -1.16 -16.28
C ARG A 113 6.75 -2.41 -15.70
N LEU A 114 5.94 -3.32 -15.17
CA LEU A 114 6.41 -4.61 -14.71
C LEU A 114 6.39 -5.60 -15.88
N SER A 115 7.54 -6.22 -16.17
CA SER A 115 7.66 -7.28 -17.14
C SER A 115 7.15 -8.62 -16.57
N ARG A 116 6.90 -9.59 -17.45
CA ARG A 116 6.51 -10.96 -17.03
C ARG A 116 7.62 -11.67 -16.24
N ASN A 117 8.87 -11.28 -16.45
CA ASN A 117 10.04 -11.87 -15.80
C ASN A 117 10.34 -11.27 -14.42
N GLY A 118 9.41 -10.52 -13.83
CA GLY A 118 9.60 -9.90 -12.52
C GLY A 118 10.54 -8.70 -12.51
N ILE A 119 10.81 -8.08 -13.67
CA ILE A 119 11.64 -6.88 -13.77
C ILE A 119 10.74 -5.66 -13.91
N LEU A 120 10.89 -4.72 -12.98
CA LEU A 120 10.26 -3.41 -13.07
C LEU A 120 11.15 -2.46 -13.88
N HIS A 121 10.62 -1.96 -14.98
CA HIS A 121 11.27 -0.97 -15.82
C HIS A 121 10.70 0.43 -15.54
N ILE A 122 11.56 1.36 -15.13
CA ILE A 122 11.26 2.78 -15.07
C ILE A 122 11.89 3.39 -16.34
N PRO A 123 11.08 3.90 -17.28
CA PRO A 123 11.58 4.36 -18.58
C PRO A 123 12.46 5.62 -18.45
N PRO A 124 13.40 5.82 -19.40
CA PRO A 124 14.14 7.07 -19.49
C PRO A 124 13.18 8.24 -19.75
N GLN A 125 13.39 9.33 -19.04
CA GLN A 125 12.52 10.50 -19.10
C GLN A 125 13.17 11.72 -18.44
N VAL A 126 12.72 12.92 -18.82
CA VAL A 126 13.08 14.15 -18.13
C VAL A 126 12.22 14.27 -16.87
N LEU A 127 12.87 14.38 -15.72
CA LEU A 127 12.16 14.52 -14.45
C LEU A 127 11.73 15.98 -14.23
N PRO A 128 10.45 16.21 -13.89
CA PRO A 128 9.96 17.57 -13.66
C PRO A 128 10.64 18.20 -12.44
N THR A 129 10.97 19.47 -12.55
CA THR A 129 11.49 20.25 -11.43
C THR A 129 10.35 20.71 -10.53
N HIS A 130 10.56 20.63 -9.22
CA HIS A 130 9.60 21.11 -8.22
C HIS A 130 10.29 22.06 -7.25
N LYS A 131 9.62 23.15 -6.88
CA LYS A 131 10.17 24.14 -5.95
C LYS A 131 10.52 23.46 -4.60
N GLY A 132 11.77 23.63 -4.17
CA GLY A 132 12.25 23.06 -2.92
C GLY A 132 12.61 21.57 -2.97
N ILE A 133 12.79 21.02 -4.17
CA ILE A 133 13.29 19.65 -4.39
C ILE A 133 14.42 19.71 -5.41
N ASN A 134 15.56 19.09 -5.09
CA ASN A 134 16.68 18.92 -6.01
C ASN A 134 16.97 17.43 -6.31
N THR A 135 16.40 16.52 -5.53
CA THR A 135 16.61 15.07 -5.67
C THR A 135 15.30 14.33 -5.41
N LEU A 136 15.04 13.27 -6.14
CA LEU A 136 13.98 12.31 -5.86
C LEU A 136 14.59 11.04 -5.30
N GLU A 137 14.08 10.60 -4.17
CA GLU A 137 14.26 9.24 -3.68
C GLU A 137 13.13 8.38 -4.24
N ILE A 138 13.47 7.42 -5.05
CA ILE A 138 12.55 6.45 -5.65
C ILE A 138 12.77 5.12 -4.94
N LYS A 139 11.77 4.68 -4.19
CA LYS A 139 11.80 3.41 -3.46
C LYS A 139 10.81 2.45 -4.10
N VAL A 140 11.30 1.31 -4.55
CA VAL A 140 10.50 0.19 -5.06
C VAL A 140 10.33 -0.81 -3.93
N ILE A 141 9.09 -1.15 -3.62
CA ILE A 141 8.76 -2.13 -2.57
C ILE A 141 7.94 -3.23 -3.24
N ALA A 142 8.49 -4.43 -3.26
CA ALA A 142 7.82 -5.62 -3.76
C ALA A 142 7.43 -6.51 -2.59
N ALA A 143 6.18 -6.93 -2.53
CA ALA A 143 5.68 -7.84 -1.51
C ALA A 143 4.93 -9.00 -2.15
N ARG A 144 5.26 -10.23 -1.73
CA ARG A 144 4.53 -11.42 -2.13
C ARG A 144 3.61 -11.86 -0.99
N ILE A 145 2.32 -11.93 -1.29
CA ILE A 145 1.28 -12.15 -0.28
C ILE A 145 0.46 -13.37 -0.67
N ASP A 146 0.42 -14.35 0.19
CA ASP A 146 -0.50 -15.49 0.06
C ASP A 146 -1.81 -15.17 0.81
N PHE A 147 -2.85 -14.87 0.03
CA PHE A 147 -4.16 -14.58 0.57
C PHE A 147 -4.93 -15.82 1.04
N THR A 148 -4.46 -17.01 0.69
CA THR A 148 -5.07 -18.29 1.12
C THR A 148 -4.61 -18.65 2.53
N THR A 149 -3.31 -18.57 2.77
CA THR A 149 -2.70 -18.83 4.07
C THR A 149 -2.69 -17.61 4.99
N HIS A 150 -3.10 -16.43 4.46
CA HIS A 150 -3.05 -15.14 5.16
C HIS A 150 -1.65 -14.75 5.63
N GLN A 151 -0.64 -15.01 4.82
CA GLN A 151 0.75 -14.72 5.16
C GLN A 151 1.43 -13.83 4.12
N VAL A 152 2.39 -13.03 4.58
CA VAL A 152 3.33 -12.31 3.74
C VAL A 152 4.54 -13.21 3.55
N ALA A 153 4.72 -13.74 2.33
CA ALA A 153 5.80 -14.68 2.02
C ALA A 153 7.18 -13.99 2.02
N GLY A 154 7.22 -12.74 1.59
CA GLY A 154 8.45 -11.95 1.58
C GLY A 154 8.19 -10.51 1.16
N THR A 155 9.17 -9.64 1.45
CA THR A 155 9.16 -8.24 1.03
C THR A 155 10.58 -7.82 0.68
N GLU A 156 10.76 -7.24 -0.50
CA GLU A 156 12.03 -6.71 -0.99
C GLU A 156 11.91 -5.22 -1.24
N VAL A 157 13.01 -4.48 -0.99
CA VAL A 157 13.05 -3.02 -1.13
C VAL A 157 14.30 -2.62 -1.88
N ALA A 158 14.15 -1.80 -2.92
CA ALA A 158 15.24 -1.12 -3.59
C ALA A 158 15.04 0.39 -3.54
N THR A 159 16.11 1.14 -3.37
CA THR A 159 16.07 2.61 -3.33
C THR A 159 17.06 3.19 -4.33
N LEU A 160 16.62 4.22 -5.04
CA LEU A 160 17.35 4.93 -6.07
C LEU A 160 17.22 6.43 -5.81
N PHE A 161 18.31 7.17 -5.96
CA PHE A 161 18.33 8.63 -5.87
C PHE A 161 18.62 9.22 -7.25
N VAL A 162 17.78 10.17 -7.68
CA VAL A 162 17.87 10.82 -8.99
C VAL A 162 17.73 12.31 -8.82
N LYS A 163 18.58 13.10 -9.47
CA LYS A 163 18.46 14.56 -9.47
C LYS A 163 17.30 15.00 -10.36
N THR A 164 16.58 16.03 -9.93
CA THR A 164 15.52 16.65 -10.73
C THR A 164 16.09 17.60 -11.76
N GLY A 165 15.43 17.74 -12.92
CA GLY A 165 15.86 18.61 -14.00
C GLY A 165 16.97 18.04 -14.87
N GLU A 166 17.45 16.83 -14.60
CA GLU A 166 18.40 16.09 -15.44
C GLU A 166 17.69 14.97 -16.21
N ASP A 167 18.30 14.52 -17.31
CA ASP A 167 17.83 13.38 -18.08
C ASP A 167 18.02 12.08 -17.26
N PHE A 168 16.93 11.52 -16.80
CA PHE A 168 16.94 10.22 -16.17
C PHE A 168 17.02 9.11 -17.23
N LYS A 169 18.10 8.36 -17.22
CA LYS A 169 18.37 7.29 -18.21
C LYS A 169 17.52 6.04 -18.05
N GLY A 170 16.57 6.06 -17.08
CA GLY A 170 15.77 4.90 -16.73
C GLY A 170 16.48 3.99 -15.72
N ALA A 171 15.70 3.06 -15.16
CA ALA A 171 16.19 2.03 -14.25
C ALA A 171 15.42 0.73 -14.44
N ALA A 172 16.08 -0.38 -14.16
CA ALA A 172 15.46 -1.70 -14.10
C ALA A 172 15.73 -2.32 -12.73
N CYS A 173 14.67 -2.77 -12.06
CA CYS A 173 14.74 -3.41 -10.75
C CYS A 173 14.16 -4.81 -10.85
N ASP A 174 14.90 -5.81 -10.35
CA ASP A 174 14.35 -7.14 -10.14
C ASP A 174 13.45 -7.08 -8.90
N VAL A 175 12.16 -7.39 -9.08
CA VAL A 175 11.14 -7.37 -8.02
C VAL A 175 10.53 -8.75 -7.79
N ASP A 176 11.18 -9.81 -8.28
CA ASP A 176 10.72 -11.17 -8.10
C ASP A 176 11.02 -11.66 -6.67
N VAL A 177 10.08 -11.41 -5.77
CA VAL A 177 10.14 -11.93 -4.40
C VAL A 177 9.85 -13.42 -4.40
N PRO A 178 10.71 -14.28 -3.83
CA PRO A 178 10.47 -15.71 -3.80
C PRO A 178 9.25 -16.09 -2.96
N GLY A 179 8.59 -17.20 -3.31
CA GLY A 179 7.45 -17.74 -2.58
C GLY A 179 6.19 -17.87 -3.43
N THR A 180 5.12 -18.31 -2.78
CA THR A 180 3.78 -18.44 -3.39
C THR A 180 2.94 -17.21 -3.10
N GLY A 181 1.94 -16.95 -3.94
CA GLY A 181 0.98 -15.87 -3.72
C GLY A 181 1.06 -14.75 -4.75
N THR A 182 0.29 -13.71 -4.50
CA THR A 182 0.19 -12.51 -5.35
C THR A 182 1.38 -11.59 -5.10
N LEU A 183 2.07 -11.18 -6.16
CA LEU A 183 3.11 -10.16 -6.09
C LEU A 183 2.45 -8.78 -6.23
N ILE A 184 2.71 -7.90 -5.29
CA ILE A 184 2.27 -6.51 -5.29
C ILE A 184 3.51 -5.62 -5.29
N VAL A 185 3.61 -4.75 -6.28
CA VAL A 185 4.73 -3.81 -6.41
C VAL A 185 4.23 -2.39 -6.17
N THR A 186 4.80 -1.74 -5.18
CA THR A 186 4.51 -0.35 -4.81
C THR A 186 5.72 0.52 -5.12
N LEU A 187 5.49 1.64 -5.76
CA LEU A 187 6.50 2.66 -5.99
C LEU A 187 6.24 3.82 -5.04
N GLN A 188 7.22 4.16 -4.22
CA GLN A 188 7.24 5.37 -3.42
C GLN A 188 8.22 6.35 -4.01
N ILE A 189 7.82 7.62 -4.12
CA ILE A 189 8.71 8.71 -4.53
C ILE A 189 8.64 9.78 -3.46
N ARG A 190 9.80 10.23 -3.01
CA ARG A 190 9.93 11.28 -2.02
C ARG A 190 10.87 12.36 -2.53
N GLY A 191 10.37 13.61 -2.56
CA GLY A 191 11.19 14.77 -2.90
C GLY A 191 12.13 15.11 -1.75
N MET A 192 13.39 15.33 -2.08
CA MET A 192 14.44 15.67 -1.12
C MET A 192 15.09 17.00 -1.50
N GLN A 193 15.53 17.73 -0.48
CA GLN A 193 16.36 18.91 -0.61
C GLN A 193 17.64 18.69 0.18
N ASN A 194 18.79 18.68 -0.49
CA ASN A 194 20.10 18.46 0.13
C ASN A 194 20.13 17.20 1.03
N GLN A 195 19.60 16.09 0.50
CA GLN A 195 19.49 14.79 1.19
C GLN A 195 18.49 14.75 2.36
N ILE A 196 17.79 15.84 2.63
CA ILE A 196 16.75 15.90 3.67
C ILE A 196 15.38 15.72 3.01
N PRO A 197 14.56 14.77 3.48
CA PRO A 197 13.21 14.58 2.96
C PRO A 197 12.34 15.83 3.19
N SER A 198 11.61 16.21 2.15
CA SER A 198 10.66 17.31 2.27
C SER A 198 9.49 16.94 3.17
N GLY A 199 9.15 17.80 4.14
CA GLY A 199 7.97 17.66 4.99
C GLY A 199 6.63 17.95 4.28
N ASN A 200 6.65 18.35 3.01
CA ASN A 200 5.44 18.69 2.26
C ASN A 200 4.75 17.42 1.73
N ARG A 201 3.49 17.20 2.09
CA ARG A 201 2.68 16.06 1.63
C ARG A 201 2.55 15.98 0.11
N LYS A 202 2.70 17.07 -0.61
CA LYS A 202 2.69 17.12 -2.08
C LYS A 202 4.00 16.63 -2.70
N HIS A 203 5.03 16.45 -1.90
CA HIS A 203 6.35 16.00 -2.34
C HIS A 203 6.58 14.51 -2.05
N VAL A 204 5.53 13.80 -1.65
CA VAL A 204 5.60 12.36 -1.36
C VAL A 204 4.44 11.65 -2.04
N ALA A 205 4.74 10.63 -2.83
CA ALA A 205 3.75 9.76 -3.46
C ALA A 205 4.08 8.29 -3.15
N ALA A 206 3.05 7.45 -3.05
CA ALA A 206 3.21 6.01 -2.99
C ALA A 206 2.00 5.35 -3.63
N ASP A 207 2.22 4.65 -4.73
CA ASP A 207 1.18 4.02 -5.54
C ASP A 207 1.50 2.54 -5.77
N ILE A 208 0.49 1.69 -5.75
CA ILE A 208 0.62 0.31 -6.22
C ILE A 208 0.65 0.34 -7.74
N ILE A 209 1.81 0.05 -8.33
CA ILE A 209 2.02 0.14 -9.78
C ILE A 209 1.73 -1.15 -10.52
N ALA A 210 1.85 -2.30 -9.83
CA ALA A 210 1.58 -3.59 -10.44
C ALA A 210 1.08 -4.61 -9.42
N VAL A 211 0.22 -5.51 -9.90
CA VAL A 211 -0.27 -6.67 -9.15
C VAL A 211 -0.20 -7.87 -10.10
N GLN A 212 0.58 -8.87 -9.73
CA GLN A 212 0.65 -10.14 -10.47
C GLN A 212 0.00 -11.25 -9.65
N PRO A 213 -0.99 -11.97 -10.20
CA PRO A 213 -1.58 -13.11 -9.52
C PRO A 213 -0.53 -14.20 -9.26
N PRO A 214 -0.83 -15.18 -8.39
CA PRO A 214 0.05 -16.31 -8.14
C PRO A 214 0.39 -17.00 -9.46
N GLN A 215 1.68 -17.20 -9.71
CA GLN A 215 2.09 -18.05 -10.83
C GLN A 215 1.76 -19.49 -10.44
N THR A 216 0.92 -20.13 -11.21
CA THR A 216 0.82 -21.59 -11.20
C THR A 216 2.13 -22.13 -11.76
N LEU A 217 3.06 -22.46 -10.87
CA LEU A 217 4.28 -23.14 -11.30
C LEU A 217 3.89 -24.41 -12.07
N PRO A 218 4.33 -24.60 -13.32
CA PRO A 218 4.38 -25.95 -13.87
C PRO A 218 5.21 -26.76 -12.87
N LYS A 219 4.72 -27.94 -12.51
CA LYS A 219 5.44 -28.89 -11.63
C LYS A 219 6.82 -29.16 -12.22
N THR A 220 7.80 -28.37 -11.88
CA THR A 220 9.19 -28.54 -12.34
C THR A 220 10.03 -29.03 -11.18
N THR A 221 10.67 -30.13 -11.43
CA THR A 221 11.57 -30.94 -10.64
C THR A 221 12.57 -30.15 -9.77
N HIS A 222 12.72 -30.61 -8.56
CA HIS A 222 13.54 -30.18 -7.42
C HIS A 222 15.06 -29.95 -7.68
N LYS A 223 15.53 -29.21 -8.66
CA LYS A 223 16.99 -29.10 -8.89
C LYS A 223 17.60 -27.70 -9.05
N GLN A 224 16.86 -26.59 -8.84
CA GLN A 224 17.43 -25.25 -9.01
C GLN A 224 17.17 -24.26 -7.88
N ILE A 225 16.97 -24.71 -6.63
CA ILE A 225 16.58 -23.84 -5.51
C ILE A 225 17.79 -23.23 -4.74
N TYR A 226 19.03 -23.60 -5.03
CA TYR A 226 20.16 -23.28 -4.11
C TYR A 226 21.09 -22.14 -4.51
N GLN A 227 20.83 -21.32 -5.53
CA GLN A 227 21.78 -20.25 -5.94
C GLN A 227 21.14 -18.87 -6.24
N ARG A 228 20.08 -18.45 -5.57
CA ARG A 228 19.71 -17.04 -5.58
C ARG A 228 19.89 -16.44 -4.19
N GLN A 229 21.04 -15.80 -3.99
CA GLN A 229 21.26 -14.93 -2.84
C GLN A 229 20.34 -13.72 -2.93
N HIS A 230 19.69 -13.43 -1.82
CA HIS A 230 18.71 -12.38 -1.60
C HIS A 230 19.26 -10.98 -1.96
N GLY A 231 18.53 -10.24 -2.77
CA GLY A 231 18.76 -8.83 -3.05
C GLY A 231 18.17 -8.39 -4.37
N LEU A 232 17.39 -7.32 -4.34
CA LEU A 232 17.00 -6.59 -5.55
C LEU A 232 18.28 -6.08 -6.25
N LYS A 233 18.56 -6.56 -7.47
CA LYS A 233 19.67 -6.08 -8.28
C LYS A 233 19.18 -5.03 -9.27
N LEU A 234 19.82 -3.88 -9.28
CA LEU A 234 19.69 -2.91 -10.36
C LEU A 234 20.55 -3.36 -11.54
N LEU A 235 19.87 -3.58 -12.65
CA LEU A 235 20.50 -4.01 -13.90
C LEU A 235 20.80 -2.79 -14.75
N SER A 236 22.01 -2.29 -14.67
CA SER A 236 22.66 -1.26 -15.49
C SER A 236 22.56 0.21 -15.05
N GLY A 237 23.71 0.81 -14.94
CA GLY A 237 23.98 2.22 -14.66
C GLY A 237 24.78 2.38 -13.37
N LYS A 238 25.97 2.97 -13.46
CA LYS A 238 26.80 3.30 -12.28
C LYS A 238 26.03 4.25 -11.36
N ILE A 239 25.32 3.67 -10.39
CA ILE A 239 24.61 4.37 -9.34
C ILE A 239 25.10 3.76 -8.03
N SER A 240 25.65 4.59 -7.15
CA SER A 240 26.12 4.19 -5.83
C SER A 240 24.94 3.79 -4.94
N PHE A 241 24.99 2.58 -4.38
CA PHE A 241 23.98 2.03 -3.48
C PHE A 241 24.43 2.09 -2.05
N THR A 242 23.54 2.47 -1.15
CA THR A 242 23.65 2.19 0.27
C THR A 242 22.55 1.21 0.67
N ALA A 243 22.93 -0.02 0.96
CA ALA A 243 22.06 -0.98 1.62
C ALA A 243 21.96 -0.58 3.10
N SER A 244 20.80 -0.07 3.52
CA SER A 244 20.51 0.20 4.92
C SER A 244 19.89 -1.04 5.55
N SER A 245 20.67 -1.83 6.24
CA SER A 245 20.20 -2.83 7.20
C SER A 245 19.93 -2.12 8.52
N GLN A 246 18.67 -1.82 8.85
CA GLN A 246 18.33 -1.40 10.21
C GLN A 246 17.97 -2.59 11.09
N PRO A 247 18.46 -2.62 12.34
CA PRO A 247 18.15 -3.69 13.28
C PRO A 247 16.70 -3.63 13.76
N LEU A 248 16.14 -4.81 14.01
CA LEU A 248 14.84 -5.06 14.60
C LEU A 248 14.69 -4.31 15.95
N CYS A 249 13.69 -3.45 16.07
CA CYS A 249 13.28 -2.90 17.36
C CYS A 249 12.70 -3.99 18.28
N PRO A 250 12.99 -3.97 19.58
CA PRO A 250 12.47 -4.94 20.53
C PRO A 250 10.97 -4.76 20.78
N VAL A 251 10.29 -5.88 20.92
CA VAL A 251 8.88 -5.99 21.29
C VAL A 251 8.72 -5.48 22.73
N ILE A 252 7.94 -4.42 22.91
CA ILE A 252 7.50 -3.98 24.25
C ILE A 252 6.33 -4.88 24.66
N GLN A 253 6.56 -5.79 25.60
CA GLN A 253 5.51 -6.47 26.36
C GLN A 253 4.87 -5.41 27.28
N ARG A 254 3.55 -5.26 27.18
CA ARG A 254 2.75 -4.54 28.17
C ARG A 254 2.23 -5.56 29.19
N GLU A 255 2.59 -5.34 30.44
CA GLU A 255 1.87 -5.86 31.60
C GLU A 255 0.48 -5.22 31.72
#